data_b3e7cf191c2f3f152f794f7f87a7deae
#
_entry.id   b3e7cf191c2f3f152f794f7f87a7deae
#
_cell.length_a   1.000
_cell.length_b   1.000
_cell.length_c   1.000
_cell.angle_alpha   90.00
_cell.angle_beta   90.00
_cell.angle_gamma   90.00
#
_symmetry.space_group_name_H-M   'P 1'
#
loop_
_entity.id
_entity.type
_entity.pdbx_description
1 polymer ?
#
loop_
_entity_poly.entity_id
_entity_poly.type
_entity_poly.pdbx_seq_one_letter_code
_entity_poly.pdbx_strand_id
1 'polypeptide(L)'
;MRHPLEYQRRLGRALAYMARHLHREVTLHEVAAEACFSPYHFHRLFVALTGETVAGHQRRLRLERAIQQLILEPQRPIGEIASELGFSTSQNFAKSFRLFYGHSPSSIRACGDFTRVDQLLRQHG
;
A
#
# COMPACT_ATOMS: atom_id res chain seq x y z
N MET A 1 3.80 -0.89 -33.09
CA MET A 1 3.62 0.10 -32.04
C MET A 1 2.45 -0.28 -31.16
N ARG A 2 2.64 -0.12 -29.85
CA ARG A 2 1.59 -0.52 -28.92
C ARG A 2 0.56 0.58 -28.73
N HIS A 3 -0.70 0.15 -28.66
CA HIS A 3 -1.81 1.06 -28.44
C HIS A 3 -1.83 1.53 -26.96
N PRO A 4 -2.02 2.84 -26.68
CA PRO A 4 -2.04 3.34 -25.30
C PRO A 4 -3.08 2.66 -24.41
N LEU A 5 -4.24 2.30 -24.95
CA LEU A 5 -5.27 1.59 -24.18
C LEU A 5 -4.82 0.20 -23.77
N GLU A 6 -4.00 -0.45 -24.58
CA GLU A 6 -3.44 -1.76 -24.22
C GLU A 6 -2.52 -1.64 -23.01
N TYR A 7 -1.67 -0.62 -22.99
CA TYR A 7 -0.79 -0.36 -21.85
C TYR A 7 -1.60 -0.07 -20.60
N GLN A 8 -2.66 0.74 -20.71
CA GLN A 8 -3.52 1.05 -19.58
C GLN A 8 -4.19 -0.19 -19.01
N ARG A 9 -4.67 -1.08 -19.87
CA ARG A 9 -5.29 -2.35 -19.43
C ARG A 9 -4.29 -3.23 -18.72
N ARG A 10 -3.09 -3.35 -19.27
CA ARG A 10 -2.04 -4.18 -18.69
C ARG A 10 -1.58 -3.63 -17.36
N LEU A 11 -1.39 -2.32 -17.29
CA LEU A 11 -1.03 -1.66 -16.03
C LEU A 11 -2.15 -1.81 -15.00
N GLY A 12 -3.41 -1.68 -15.44
CA GLY A 12 -4.57 -1.88 -14.57
C GLY A 12 -4.61 -3.26 -13.95
N ARG A 13 -4.25 -4.31 -14.72
CA ARG A 13 -4.17 -5.67 -14.18
C ARG A 13 -3.10 -5.79 -13.10
N ALA A 14 -1.97 -5.12 -13.31
CA ALA A 14 -0.89 -5.11 -12.32
C ALA A 14 -1.34 -4.44 -11.02
N LEU A 15 -1.98 -3.28 -11.13
CA LEU A 15 -2.47 -2.55 -9.96
C LEU A 15 -3.52 -3.35 -9.19
N ALA A 16 -4.45 -3.98 -9.92
CA ALA A 16 -5.46 -4.82 -9.29
C ALA A 16 -4.85 -6.05 -8.61
N TYR A 17 -3.86 -6.64 -9.23
CA TYR A 17 -3.15 -7.78 -8.64
C TYR A 17 -2.50 -7.39 -7.32
N MET A 18 -1.80 -6.27 -7.29
CA MET A 18 -1.16 -5.78 -6.06
C MET A 18 -2.19 -5.49 -4.97
N ALA A 19 -3.31 -4.89 -5.33
CA ALA A 19 -4.37 -4.57 -4.37
C ALA A 19 -5.03 -5.82 -3.76
N ARG A 20 -5.10 -6.91 -4.55
CA ARG A 20 -5.69 -8.17 -4.07
C ARG A 20 -4.73 -8.97 -3.18
N HIS A 21 -3.45 -8.67 -3.19
CA HIS A 21 -2.44 -9.47 -2.49
C HIS A 21 -1.69 -8.68 -1.42
N LEU A 22 -2.41 -7.83 -0.69
CA LEU A 22 -1.80 -7.03 0.38
C LEU A 22 -1.35 -7.87 1.57
N HIS A 23 -1.90 -9.07 1.72
CA HIS A 23 -1.59 -9.97 2.84
C HIS A 23 -0.20 -10.60 2.75
N ARG A 24 0.49 -10.44 1.63
CA ARG A 24 1.84 -11.00 1.45
C ARG A 24 2.66 -10.07 0.58
N GLU A 25 3.98 -10.30 0.58
CA GLU A 25 4.87 -9.57 -0.31
C GLU A 25 4.72 -10.12 -1.74
N VAL A 26 4.56 -9.23 -2.71
CA VAL A 26 4.58 -9.62 -4.12
C VAL A 26 5.87 -9.12 -4.76
N THR A 27 6.41 -9.91 -5.69
CA THR A 27 7.66 -9.57 -6.36
C THR A 27 7.40 -8.78 -7.62
N LEU A 28 8.42 -8.05 -8.08
CA LEU A 28 8.37 -7.38 -9.36
C LEU A 28 8.05 -8.36 -10.49
N HIS A 29 8.64 -9.57 -10.44
CA HIS A 29 8.43 -10.59 -11.46
C HIS A 29 6.96 -11.01 -11.56
N GLU A 30 6.31 -11.22 -10.41
CA GLU A 30 4.90 -11.59 -10.38
C GLU A 30 4.02 -10.50 -11.01
N VAL A 31 4.26 -9.26 -10.63
CA VAL A 31 3.44 -8.14 -11.09
C VAL A 31 3.65 -7.88 -12.59
N ALA A 32 4.91 -7.95 -13.01
CA ALA A 32 5.25 -7.76 -14.43
C ALA A 32 4.60 -8.85 -15.30
N ALA A 33 4.62 -10.10 -14.82
CA ALA A 33 4.00 -11.21 -15.53
C ALA A 33 2.49 -11.00 -15.67
N GLU A 34 1.85 -10.51 -14.62
CA GLU A 34 0.42 -10.23 -14.64
C GLU A 34 0.07 -9.15 -15.67
N ALA A 35 0.96 -8.19 -15.86
CA ALA A 35 0.80 -7.12 -16.84
C ALA A 35 1.32 -7.50 -18.23
N CYS A 36 1.86 -8.70 -18.39
CA CYS A 36 2.43 -9.20 -19.65
C CYS A 36 3.62 -8.36 -20.15
N PHE A 37 4.43 -7.88 -19.20
CA PHE A 37 5.68 -7.20 -19.50
C PHE A 37 6.86 -7.99 -18.95
N SER A 38 8.05 -7.75 -19.51
CA SER A 38 9.27 -8.22 -18.86
C SER A 38 9.46 -7.43 -17.56
N PRO A 39 10.13 -8.00 -16.55
CA PRO A 39 10.35 -7.29 -15.29
C PRO A 39 11.07 -5.96 -15.46
N TYR A 40 12.09 -5.91 -16.31
CA TYR A 40 12.84 -4.69 -16.55
C TYR A 40 11.96 -3.60 -17.17
N HIS A 41 11.22 -3.95 -18.22
CA HIS A 41 10.34 -3.00 -18.91
C HIS A 41 9.23 -2.51 -17.97
N PHE A 42 8.64 -3.45 -17.21
CA PHE A 42 7.58 -3.09 -16.27
C PHE A 42 8.09 -2.12 -15.21
N HIS A 43 9.25 -2.43 -14.64
CA HIS A 43 9.82 -1.57 -13.59
C HIS A 43 10.00 -0.14 -14.09
N ARG A 44 10.61 0.04 -15.24
CA ARG A 44 10.83 1.37 -15.82
C ARG A 44 9.54 2.10 -16.08
N LEU A 45 8.57 1.40 -16.66
CA LEU A 45 7.26 1.97 -16.97
C LEU A 45 6.53 2.36 -15.68
N PHE A 46 6.54 1.47 -14.71
CA PHE A 46 5.83 1.68 -13.45
C PHE A 46 6.38 2.88 -12.69
N VAL A 47 7.71 2.96 -12.56
CA VAL A 47 8.35 4.10 -11.88
C VAL A 47 8.09 5.40 -12.64
N ALA A 48 8.15 5.36 -13.98
CA ALA A 48 7.91 6.56 -14.79
C ALA A 48 6.49 7.09 -14.62
N LEU A 49 5.50 6.19 -14.52
CA LEU A 49 4.10 6.58 -14.44
C LEU A 49 3.62 6.89 -13.01
N THR A 50 4.16 6.20 -12.01
CA THR A 50 3.66 6.30 -10.64
C THR A 50 4.63 7.03 -9.69
N GLY A 51 5.91 7.11 -10.06
CA GLY A 51 6.93 7.64 -9.16
C GLY A 51 7.32 6.67 -8.06
N GLU A 52 6.80 5.44 -8.09
CA GLU A 52 7.03 4.46 -7.03
C GLU A 52 7.61 3.17 -7.61
N THR A 53 8.36 2.44 -6.77
CA THR A 53 8.70 1.05 -7.06
C THR A 53 7.49 0.17 -6.71
N VAL A 54 7.49 -1.07 -7.20
CA VAL A 54 6.44 -2.04 -6.84
C VAL A 54 6.39 -2.23 -5.32
N ALA A 55 7.55 -2.39 -4.68
CA ALA A 55 7.60 -2.57 -3.22
C ALA A 55 7.06 -1.35 -2.47
N GLY A 56 7.42 -0.15 -2.92
CA GLY A 56 6.94 1.09 -2.31
C GLY A 56 5.45 1.27 -2.47
N HIS A 57 4.94 0.97 -3.66
CA HIS A 57 3.51 1.03 -3.94
C HIS A 57 2.72 0.07 -3.03
N GLN A 58 3.20 -1.17 -2.92
CA GLN A 58 2.56 -2.17 -2.07
C GLN A 58 2.54 -1.74 -0.60
N ARG A 59 3.66 -1.21 -0.13
CA ARG A 59 3.74 -0.71 1.25
C ARG A 59 2.74 0.41 1.51
N ARG A 60 2.63 1.34 0.57
CA ARG A 60 1.67 2.44 0.68
C ARG A 60 0.24 1.91 0.75
N LEU A 61 -0.12 0.97 -0.11
CA LEU A 61 -1.46 0.38 -0.10
C LEU A 61 -1.77 -0.31 1.23
N ARG A 62 -0.79 -1.05 1.79
CA ARG A 62 -0.97 -1.68 3.09
C ARG A 62 -1.21 -0.67 4.19
N LEU A 63 -0.44 0.42 4.19
CA LEU A 63 -0.57 1.44 5.22
C LEU A 63 -1.87 2.22 5.09
N GLU A 64 -2.33 2.46 3.86
CA GLU A 64 -3.65 3.09 3.63
C GLU A 64 -4.77 2.18 4.11
N ARG A 65 -4.68 0.87 3.83
CA ARG A 65 -5.67 -0.08 4.31
C ARG A 65 -5.67 -0.14 5.83
N ALA A 66 -4.49 0.00 6.44
CA ALA A 66 -4.36 -0.01 7.89
C ALA A 66 -5.15 1.13 8.54
N ILE A 67 -5.11 2.33 7.97
CA ILE A 67 -5.88 3.45 8.49
C ILE A 67 -7.37 3.10 8.52
N GLN A 68 -7.88 2.52 7.42
CA GLN A 68 -9.27 2.13 7.35
C GLN A 68 -9.64 1.15 8.47
N GLN A 69 -8.81 0.14 8.68
CA GLN A 69 -9.09 -0.87 9.69
C GLN A 69 -8.97 -0.32 11.11
N LEU A 70 -8.00 0.56 11.34
CA LEU A 70 -7.84 1.18 12.67
C LEU A 70 -9.09 1.97 13.07
N ILE A 71 -9.71 2.65 12.11
CA ILE A 71 -10.87 3.49 12.37
C ILE A 71 -12.17 2.68 12.35
N LEU A 72 -12.33 1.78 11.38
CA LEU A 72 -13.58 1.04 11.19
C LEU A 72 -13.71 -0.14 12.16
N GLU A 73 -12.60 -0.64 12.68
CA GLU A 73 -12.58 -1.76 13.61
C GLU A 73 -11.83 -1.37 14.89
N PRO A 74 -12.38 -0.43 15.70
CA PRO A 74 -11.65 0.15 16.82
C PRO A 74 -11.31 -0.84 17.93
N GLN A 75 -12.02 -1.98 18.00
CA GLN A 75 -11.78 -2.99 19.02
C GLN A 75 -10.78 -4.06 18.57
N ARG A 76 -10.40 -4.05 17.30
CA ARG A 76 -9.50 -5.06 16.77
C ARG A 76 -8.07 -4.78 17.19
N PRO A 77 -7.34 -5.80 17.73
CA PRO A 77 -5.94 -5.59 18.14
C PRO A 77 -5.08 -5.13 16.96
N ILE A 78 -4.22 -4.15 17.23
CA ILE A 78 -3.35 -3.59 16.18
C ILE A 78 -2.42 -4.66 15.60
N GLY A 79 -1.93 -5.58 16.45
CA GLY A 79 -1.10 -6.68 15.99
C GLY A 79 -1.80 -7.60 14.99
N GLU A 80 -3.11 -7.79 15.16
CA GLU A 80 -3.92 -8.59 14.24
C GLU A 80 -4.04 -7.91 12.87
N ILE A 81 -4.27 -6.60 12.88
CA ILE A 81 -4.31 -5.81 11.64
C ILE A 81 -2.98 -5.90 10.92
N ALA A 82 -1.87 -5.74 11.65
CA ALA A 82 -0.53 -5.82 11.09
C ALA A 82 -0.28 -7.17 10.43
N SER A 83 -0.63 -8.25 11.12
CA SER A 83 -0.43 -9.61 10.61
C SER A 83 -1.23 -9.86 9.34
N GLU A 84 -2.50 -9.45 9.33
CA GLU A 84 -3.36 -9.63 8.15
C GLU A 84 -2.87 -8.85 6.95
N LEU A 85 -2.23 -7.70 7.17
CA LEU A 85 -1.68 -6.89 6.10
C LEU A 85 -0.28 -7.33 5.66
N GLY A 86 0.20 -8.46 6.17
CA GLY A 86 1.45 -9.03 5.69
C GLY A 86 2.71 -8.50 6.36
N PHE A 87 2.60 -7.76 7.46
CA PHE A 87 3.78 -7.34 8.21
C PHE A 87 4.28 -8.48 9.07
N SER A 88 5.60 -8.64 9.13
CA SER A 88 6.20 -9.75 9.87
C SER A 88 6.01 -9.66 11.38
N THR A 89 5.98 -8.44 11.91
CA THR A 89 5.75 -8.20 13.35
C THR A 89 4.95 -6.92 13.53
N SER A 90 4.35 -6.77 14.73
CA SER A 90 3.68 -5.52 15.11
C SER A 90 4.66 -4.36 15.15
N GLN A 91 5.89 -4.63 15.57
CA GLN A 91 6.94 -3.61 15.64
C GLN A 91 7.31 -3.10 14.25
N ASN A 92 7.45 -4.00 13.28
CA ASN A 92 7.73 -3.60 11.89
C ASN A 92 6.60 -2.77 11.32
N PHE A 93 5.37 -3.16 11.59
CA PHE A 93 4.21 -2.40 11.19
C PHE A 93 4.23 -0.99 11.79
N ALA A 94 4.39 -0.89 13.10
CA ALA A 94 4.39 0.40 13.79
C ALA A 94 5.50 1.31 13.27
N LYS A 95 6.68 0.76 13.03
CA LYS A 95 7.81 1.51 12.51
C LYS A 95 7.54 2.05 11.11
N SER A 96 7.05 1.18 10.20
CA SER A 96 6.73 1.57 8.84
C SER A 96 5.61 2.61 8.82
N PHE A 97 4.60 2.41 9.63
CA PHE A 97 3.47 3.32 9.74
C PHE A 97 3.92 4.71 10.20
N ARG A 98 4.73 4.75 11.27
CA ARG A 98 5.22 6.02 11.81
C ARG A 98 6.14 6.75 10.82
N LEU A 99 7.00 6.00 10.13
CA LEU A 99 7.87 6.60 9.11
C LEU A 99 7.07 7.21 7.97
N PHE A 100 5.99 6.56 7.59
CA PHE A 100 5.18 7.01 6.46
C PHE A 100 4.26 8.18 6.84
N TYR A 101 3.59 8.10 7.98
CA TYR A 101 2.58 9.09 8.37
C TYR A 101 3.03 10.09 9.44
N GLY A 102 4.14 9.82 10.11
CA GLY A 102 4.61 10.67 11.21
C GLY A 102 3.88 10.46 12.54
N HIS A 103 2.96 9.50 12.60
CA HIS A 103 2.14 9.21 13.76
C HIS A 103 2.03 7.71 13.97
N SER A 104 1.85 7.28 15.22
CA SER A 104 1.70 5.86 15.52
C SER A 104 0.31 5.35 15.13
N PRO A 105 0.16 4.04 14.92
CA PRO A 105 -1.16 3.47 14.69
C PRO A 105 -2.15 3.79 15.82
N SER A 106 -1.69 3.77 17.08
CA SER A 106 -2.53 4.09 18.23
C SER A 106 -3.04 5.53 18.19
N SER A 107 -2.19 6.47 17.77
CA SER A 107 -2.57 7.87 17.64
C SER A 107 -3.64 8.06 16.56
N ILE A 108 -3.50 7.33 15.46
CA ILE A 108 -4.49 7.38 14.38
C ILE A 108 -5.81 6.80 14.87
N ARG A 109 -5.79 5.66 15.57
CA ARG A 109 -7.02 5.07 16.13
C ARG A 109 -7.71 6.03 17.08
N ALA A 110 -6.94 6.75 17.88
CA ALA A 110 -7.48 7.71 18.84
C ALA A 110 -8.23 8.87 18.18
N CYS A 111 -7.97 9.16 16.92
CA CYS A 111 -8.71 10.19 16.19
C CYS A 111 -10.21 9.86 16.07
N GLY A 112 -10.56 8.59 15.93
CA GLY A 112 -11.94 8.12 15.94
C GLY A 112 -12.68 8.21 14.61
N ASP A 113 -12.32 9.12 13.73
CA ASP A 113 -12.96 9.23 12.41
C ASP A 113 -11.96 9.72 11.36
N PHE A 114 -12.34 9.55 10.09
CA PHE A 114 -11.45 9.87 8.96
C PHE A 114 -11.20 11.37 8.82
N THR A 115 -12.14 12.21 9.22
CA THR A 115 -11.98 13.66 9.14
C THR A 115 -10.84 14.11 10.06
N ARG A 116 -10.81 13.59 11.28
CA ARG A 116 -9.75 13.92 12.24
C ARG A 116 -8.40 13.37 11.82
N VAL A 117 -8.40 12.16 11.24
CA VAL A 117 -7.18 11.58 10.67
C VAL A 117 -6.64 12.49 9.57
N ASP A 118 -7.50 12.91 8.66
CA ASP A 118 -7.09 13.77 7.55
C ASP A 118 -6.49 15.07 8.05
N GLN A 119 -7.12 15.69 9.05
CA GLN A 119 -6.62 16.92 9.65
C GLN A 119 -5.23 16.70 10.27
N LEU A 120 -5.06 15.60 11.01
CA LEU A 120 -3.79 15.29 11.64
C LEU A 120 -2.69 15.07 10.62
N LEU A 121 -2.98 14.33 9.55
CA LEU A 121 -1.99 14.03 8.51
C LEU A 121 -1.61 15.27 7.71
N ARG A 122 -2.53 16.19 7.50
CA ARG A 122 -2.23 17.46 6.82
C ARG A 122 -1.27 18.32 7.62
N GLN A 123 -1.36 18.28 8.95
CA GLN A 123 -0.45 19.02 9.81
C GLN A 123 0.97 18.48 9.75
N HIS A 124 1.10 17.17 9.51
CA HIS A 124 2.40 16.52 9.40
C HIS A 124 3.10 16.87 8.08
N GLY A 125 2.32 16.87 7.02
CA GLY A 125 2.82 17.07 5.67
C GLY A 125 3.34 18.43 5.42
#